data_e9fb9244db4d503b751a3e330e1aa922
#
_entry.id   e9fb9244db4d503b751a3e330e1aa922
#
_cell.length_a   1.000
_cell.length_b   1.000
_cell.length_c   1.000
_cell.angle_alpha   90.00
_cell.angle_beta   90.00
_cell.angle_gamma   90.00
#
_symmetry.space_group_name_H-M   'P 1'
#
loop_
_entity.id
_entity.type
_entity.pdbx_description
1 polymer ?
#
loop_
_entity_poly.entity_id
_entity_poly.type
_entity_poly.pdbx_seq_one_letter_code
_entity_poly.pdbx_strand_id
1 'polypeptide(L)'
;MEQAFLLRLFLAFAGMACCLAAAHAQNPPPQSGGPIIQGSPDVSVGGSSVARQGDSTVNGGPIVQGSPDVFINGKPAATLGDGTACGGAIVGGSSNVFVNGKSLARTGDSTQGCGRP
;
A
#
# COMPACT_ATOMS: atom_id res chain seq x y z
N MET A 1 -25.25 -51.34 6.40
CA MET A 1 -25.61 -50.28 7.28
C MET A 1 -24.42 -49.51 7.78
N GLU A 2 -23.45 -50.19 8.26
CA GLU A 2 -22.30 -49.46 8.78
C GLU A 2 -21.57 -48.74 7.73
N GLN A 3 -21.55 -49.26 6.53
CA GLN A 3 -20.83 -48.58 5.49
C GLN A 3 -21.43 -47.25 5.14
N ALA A 4 -22.72 -47.22 5.10
CA ALA A 4 -23.38 -45.96 4.82
C ALA A 4 -23.03 -44.93 5.89
N PHE A 5 -22.90 -45.41 7.07
CA PHE A 5 -22.56 -44.57 8.14
C PHE A 5 -21.19 -43.89 7.93
N LEU A 6 -20.23 -44.71 7.59
CA LEU A 6 -18.91 -44.18 7.35
C LEU A 6 -18.89 -43.18 6.22
N LEU A 7 -19.64 -43.45 5.24
CA LEU A 7 -19.69 -42.54 4.10
C LEU A 7 -20.12 -41.15 4.53
N ARG A 8 -21.09 -41.10 5.39
CA ARG A 8 -21.59 -39.81 5.83
C ARG A 8 -20.54 -39.04 6.56
N LEU A 9 -19.77 -39.72 7.35
CA LEU A 9 -18.72 -39.06 8.07
C LEU A 9 -17.73 -38.39 7.14
N PHE A 10 -17.38 -39.11 6.11
CA PHE A 10 -16.45 -38.57 5.15
C PHE A 10 -16.97 -37.30 4.51
N LEU A 11 -18.21 -37.31 4.14
CA LEU A 11 -18.78 -36.14 3.49
C LEU A 11 -18.76 -34.94 4.39
N ALA A 12 -19.12 -35.14 5.64
CA ALA A 12 -19.12 -34.04 6.58
C ALA A 12 -17.73 -33.44 6.71
N PHE A 13 -16.76 -34.29 6.74
CA PHE A 13 -15.41 -33.84 6.87
C PHE A 13 -14.98 -32.97 5.70
N ALA A 14 -15.25 -33.44 4.52
CA ALA A 14 -14.88 -32.66 3.36
C ALA A 14 -15.58 -31.32 3.34
N GLY A 15 -16.81 -31.30 3.76
CA GLY A 15 -17.53 -30.06 3.77
C GLY A 15 -16.91 -29.05 4.69
N MET A 16 -16.45 -29.49 5.83
CA MET A 16 -15.84 -28.57 6.76
C MET A 16 -14.57 -27.94 6.19
N ALA A 17 -13.78 -28.76 5.53
CA ALA A 17 -12.56 -28.23 4.95
C ALA A 17 -12.85 -27.14 3.94
N CYS A 18 -13.87 -27.34 3.15
CA CYS A 18 -14.25 -26.34 2.16
C CYS A 18 -14.68 -25.05 2.81
N CYS A 19 -15.43 -25.16 3.87
CA CYS A 19 -15.90 -23.96 4.54
C CYS A 19 -14.77 -23.13 5.10
N LEU A 20 -13.76 -23.79 5.64
CA LEU A 20 -12.62 -23.07 6.16
C LEU A 20 -11.89 -22.31 5.07
N ALA A 21 -11.71 -22.93 3.95
CA ALA A 21 -11.03 -22.25 2.84
C ALA A 21 -11.84 -21.04 2.39
N ALA A 22 -13.12 -21.17 2.32
CA ALA A 22 -13.96 -20.05 1.92
C ALA A 22 -13.88 -18.91 2.91
N ALA A 23 -13.88 -19.23 4.20
CA ALA A 23 -13.78 -18.20 5.21
C ALA A 23 -12.50 -17.40 5.07
N HIS A 24 -11.42 -18.08 4.77
CA HIS A 24 -10.15 -17.40 4.58
C HIS A 24 -10.21 -16.43 3.42
N ALA A 25 -10.82 -16.85 2.34
CA ALA A 25 -10.88 -16.01 1.16
C ALA A 25 -11.71 -14.76 1.36
N GLN A 26 -12.58 -14.75 2.35
CA GLN A 26 -13.50 -13.65 2.53
C GLN A 26 -12.95 -12.49 3.31
N ASN A 27 -11.78 -12.65 3.90
CA ASN A 27 -11.21 -11.60 4.73
C ASN A 27 -9.81 -11.24 4.29
N PRO A 28 -9.67 -10.75 3.08
CA PRO A 28 -8.33 -10.30 2.68
C PRO A 28 -7.93 -9.08 3.48
N PRO A 29 -6.65 -8.92 3.75
CA PRO A 29 -6.19 -7.71 4.40
C PRO A 29 -6.40 -6.50 3.50
N PRO A 30 -6.43 -5.28 4.07
CA PRO A 30 -6.52 -4.09 3.26
C PRO A 30 -5.37 -4.05 2.28
N GLN A 31 -5.65 -3.57 1.10
CA GLN A 31 -4.64 -3.53 0.08
C GLN A 31 -3.67 -2.40 0.31
N SER A 32 -2.41 -2.70 0.09
CA SER A 32 -1.36 -1.70 0.14
C SER A 32 -1.21 -1.09 -1.23
N GLY A 33 -0.92 0.21 -1.26
CA GLY A 33 -0.57 0.86 -2.52
C GLY A 33 0.83 0.51 -2.96
N GLY A 34 1.57 -0.15 -2.10
CA GLY A 34 2.93 -0.54 -2.37
C GLY A 34 3.91 0.61 -2.22
N PRO A 35 5.18 0.34 -2.44
CA PRO A 35 6.19 1.38 -2.30
C PRO A 35 6.12 2.39 -3.44
N ILE A 36 6.65 3.57 -3.17
CA ILE A 36 6.85 4.59 -4.19
C ILE A 36 8.00 4.14 -5.08
N ILE A 37 7.79 4.16 -6.38
CA ILE A 37 8.78 3.64 -7.32
C ILE A 37 9.37 4.69 -8.22
N GLN A 38 8.98 5.94 -8.09
CA GLN A 38 9.56 7.04 -8.85
C GLN A 38 9.92 8.17 -7.92
N GLY A 39 10.92 8.91 -8.30
CA GLY A 39 11.33 10.07 -7.54
C GLY A 39 12.23 10.97 -8.37
N SER A 40 12.76 11.99 -7.74
CA SER A 40 13.61 12.96 -8.39
C SER A 40 14.86 12.30 -8.94
N PRO A 41 15.27 12.64 -10.15
CA PRO A 41 16.55 12.16 -10.66
C PRO A 41 17.76 12.84 -10.01
N ASP A 42 17.55 13.97 -9.34
CA ASP A 42 18.63 14.80 -8.85
C ASP A 42 18.68 14.93 -7.33
N VAL A 43 17.60 14.66 -6.64
CA VAL A 43 17.51 14.92 -5.21
C VAL A 43 17.27 13.62 -4.49
N SER A 44 18.14 13.30 -3.56
CA SER A 44 18.07 12.08 -2.77
C SER A 44 18.24 12.39 -1.30
N VAL A 45 17.60 11.59 -0.48
CA VAL A 45 17.73 11.67 0.98
C VAL A 45 17.99 10.27 1.48
N GLY A 46 19.10 10.08 2.18
CA GLY A 46 19.44 8.78 2.71
C GLY A 46 19.66 7.72 1.65
N GLY A 47 20.06 8.13 0.45
CA GLY A 47 20.30 7.20 -0.65
C GLY A 47 19.07 6.87 -1.48
N SER A 48 17.92 7.45 -1.17
CA SER A 48 16.69 7.22 -1.93
C SER A 48 16.22 8.51 -2.57
N SER A 49 15.69 8.40 -3.78
CA SER A 49 15.19 9.56 -4.50
C SER A 49 13.98 10.15 -3.79
N VAL A 50 13.91 11.47 -3.75
CA VAL A 50 12.79 12.17 -3.12
C VAL A 50 11.56 12.03 -4.00
N ALA A 51 10.44 11.66 -3.40
CA ALA A 51 9.19 11.52 -4.13
C ALA A 51 8.50 12.86 -4.28
N ARG A 52 7.73 12.99 -5.33
CA ARG A 52 7.04 14.24 -5.66
C ARG A 52 5.63 13.92 -6.12
N GLN A 53 4.80 14.94 -6.12
CA GLN A 53 3.48 14.78 -6.72
C GLN A 53 3.65 14.35 -8.18
N GLY A 54 2.88 13.35 -8.58
CA GLY A 54 2.96 12.77 -9.91
C GLY A 54 3.83 11.54 -10.01
N ASP A 55 4.62 11.25 -9.00
CA ASP A 55 5.47 10.05 -9.02
C ASP A 55 4.61 8.82 -8.71
N SER A 56 4.96 7.71 -9.33
CA SER A 56 4.13 6.51 -9.27
C SER A 56 4.43 5.63 -8.07
N THR A 57 3.42 4.91 -7.63
CA THR A 57 3.56 3.83 -6.67
C THR A 57 3.22 2.51 -7.35
N VAL A 58 3.52 1.40 -6.68
CA VAL A 58 3.35 0.08 -7.32
C VAL A 58 1.89 -0.17 -7.66
N ASN A 59 0.99 0.02 -6.70
CA ASN A 59 -0.41 -0.31 -6.89
C ASN A 59 -1.35 0.86 -6.67
N GLY A 60 -0.84 1.98 -6.23
CA GLY A 60 -1.68 3.10 -5.82
C GLY A 60 -1.83 4.19 -6.86
N GLY A 61 -1.17 4.05 -7.98
CA GLY A 61 -1.13 5.11 -8.95
C GLY A 61 -0.24 6.26 -8.52
N PRO A 62 -0.31 7.39 -9.22
CA PRO A 62 0.57 8.50 -8.86
C PRO A 62 0.17 9.16 -7.55
N ILE A 63 1.15 9.83 -6.95
CA ILE A 63 0.91 10.68 -5.80
C ILE A 63 0.18 11.92 -6.30
N VAL A 64 -0.93 12.26 -5.63
CA VAL A 64 -1.77 13.36 -6.11
C VAL A 64 -1.74 14.57 -5.19
N GLN A 65 -0.96 14.54 -4.14
CA GLN A 65 -0.81 15.67 -3.22
C GLN A 65 0.66 15.90 -2.93
N GLY A 66 0.98 17.13 -2.57
CA GLY A 66 2.33 17.47 -2.19
C GLY A 66 2.36 18.76 -1.41
N SER A 67 3.56 19.18 -1.04
CA SER A 67 3.76 20.39 -0.29
C SER A 67 3.30 21.61 -1.08
N PRO A 68 2.65 22.57 -0.44
CA PRO A 68 2.25 23.80 -1.14
C PRO A 68 3.41 24.75 -1.40
N ASP A 69 4.55 24.57 -0.72
CA ASP A 69 5.63 25.53 -0.81
C ASP A 69 7.03 24.96 -0.98
N VAL A 70 7.15 23.64 -1.08
CA VAL A 70 8.43 22.99 -1.35
C VAL A 70 8.31 22.19 -2.62
N PHE A 71 9.18 22.49 -3.58
CA PHE A 71 9.12 21.86 -4.88
C PHE A 71 10.45 21.19 -5.21
N ILE A 72 10.36 20.04 -5.84
CA ILE A 72 11.52 19.29 -6.30
C ILE A 72 11.38 19.14 -7.81
N ASN A 73 12.30 19.74 -8.55
CA ASN A 73 12.23 19.73 -10.02
C ASN A 73 10.90 20.28 -10.54
N GLY A 74 10.38 21.29 -9.87
CA GLY A 74 9.14 21.92 -10.29
C GLY A 74 7.86 21.22 -9.89
N LYS A 75 7.97 20.15 -9.08
CA LYS A 75 6.79 19.42 -8.61
C LYS A 75 6.75 19.46 -7.09
N PRO A 76 5.54 19.56 -6.51
CA PRO A 76 5.45 19.60 -5.05
C PRO A 76 6.06 18.36 -4.42
N ALA A 77 6.84 18.56 -3.38
CA ALA A 77 7.47 17.46 -2.65
C ALA A 77 6.38 16.64 -1.94
N ALA A 78 6.50 15.34 -2.00
CA ALA A 78 5.56 14.46 -1.32
C ALA A 78 5.99 14.23 0.12
N THR A 79 5.03 14.16 1.01
CA THR A 79 5.29 13.96 2.42
C THR A 79 4.34 12.92 2.98
N LEU A 80 4.65 12.49 4.20
CA LEU A 80 3.82 11.52 4.91
C LEU A 80 2.40 12.06 5.00
N GLY A 81 1.43 11.23 4.65
CA GLY A 81 0.03 11.60 4.67
C GLY A 81 -0.53 12.10 3.36
N ASP A 82 0.33 12.38 2.39
CA ASP A 82 -0.16 12.84 1.09
C ASP A 82 -0.86 11.70 0.36
N GLY A 83 -1.90 12.05 -0.38
CA GLY A 83 -2.76 11.06 -1.01
C GLY A 83 -2.21 10.51 -2.31
N THR A 84 -2.66 9.32 -2.65
CA THR A 84 -2.39 8.69 -3.93
C THR A 84 -3.67 8.58 -4.73
N ALA A 85 -3.53 8.29 -6.02
CA ALA A 85 -4.70 8.27 -6.92
C ALA A 85 -5.71 7.20 -6.54
N CYS A 86 -5.28 6.13 -5.89
CA CYS A 86 -6.19 5.08 -5.46
C CYS A 86 -7.01 5.44 -4.23
N GLY A 87 -6.78 6.62 -3.67
CA GLY A 87 -7.46 7.02 -2.44
C GLY A 87 -6.68 6.71 -1.19
N GLY A 88 -5.48 6.23 -1.33
CA GLY A 88 -4.63 5.92 -0.19
C GLY A 88 -3.76 7.07 0.24
N ALA A 89 -2.81 6.79 1.10
CA ALA A 89 -1.90 7.80 1.63
C ALA A 89 -0.51 7.23 1.81
N ILE A 90 0.47 8.13 1.78
CA ILE A 90 1.85 7.76 2.07
C ILE A 90 1.98 7.55 3.57
N VAL A 91 2.54 6.40 3.96
CA VAL A 91 2.69 6.07 5.37
C VAL A 91 4.13 5.90 5.81
N GLY A 92 5.08 6.13 4.92
CA GLY A 92 6.49 6.07 5.27
C GLY A 92 7.21 7.32 4.81
N GLY A 93 8.31 7.63 5.42
CA GLY A 93 9.08 8.79 5.03
C GLY A 93 10.42 8.84 5.74
N SER A 94 11.18 9.89 5.45
CA SER A 94 12.47 10.09 6.05
C SER A 94 12.36 10.26 7.55
N SER A 95 13.34 9.71 8.28
CA SER A 95 13.36 9.86 9.72
C SER A 95 14.02 11.18 10.16
N ASN A 96 14.66 11.89 9.24
CA ASN A 96 15.39 13.09 9.64
C ASN A 96 15.22 14.29 8.70
N VAL A 97 14.40 14.18 7.68
CA VAL A 97 14.09 15.32 6.81
C VAL A 97 12.58 15.52 6.79
N PHE A 98 12.18 16.73 7.12
CA PHE A 98 10.77 17.06 7.25
C PHE A 98 10.43 18.27 6.41
N VAL A 99 9.22 18.28 5.86
CA VAL A 99 8.68 19.39 5.10
C VAL A 99 7.37 19.79 5.77
N ASN A 100 7.33 21.00 6.30
CA ASN A 100 6.15 21.50 7.01
C ASN A 100 5.73 20.56 8.14
N GLY A 101 6.72 19.98 8.83
CA GLY A 101 6.46 19.12 9.96
C GLY A 101 6.12 17.68 9.62
N LYS A 102 6.15 17.32 8.35
CA LYS A 102 5.85 15.96 7.91
C LYS A 102 7.07 15.33 7.29
N SER A 103 7.24 14.03 7.50
CA SER A 103 8.39 13.32 6.94
C SER A 103 8.37 13.38 5.43
N LEU A 104 9.53 13.64 4.84
CA LEU A 104 9.68 13.68 3.39
C LEU A 104 9.62 12.27 2.83
N ALA A 105 8.79 12.06 1.83
CA ALA A 105 8.64 10.74 1.22
C ALA A 105 9.75 10.50 0.20
N ARG A 106 10.13 9.23 0.06
CA ARG A 106 11.20 8.83 -0.84
C ARG A 106 10.79 7.56 -1.56
N THR A 107 11.53 7.22 -2.63
CA THR A 107 11.30 5.93 -3.26
C THR A 107 11.56 4.82 -2.26
N GLY A 108 10.72 3.81 -2.30
CA GLY A 108 10.76 2.72 -1.34
C GLY A 108 9.87 2.91 -0.14
N ASP A 109 9.38 4.12 0.10
CA ASP A 109 8.46 4.36 1.20
C ASP A 109 7.08 3.81 0.86
N SER A 110 6.37 3.32 1.87
CA SER A 110 5.13 2.61 1.67
C SER A 110 3.93 3.52 1.58
N THR A 111 2.93 3.06 0.84
CA THR A 111 1.63 3.71 0.80
C THR A 111 0.56 2.68 1.18
N GLN A 112 -0.57 3.15 1.66
CA GLN A 112 -1.64 2.28 2.08
C GLN A 112 -2.98 2.92 1.80
N GLY A 113 -4.04 2.14 1.98
CA GLY A 113 -5.40 2.63 1.86
C GLY A 113 -6.02 2.44 0.51
N CYS A 114 -5.31 1.86 -0.42
CA CYS A 114 -5.89 1.55 -1.72
C CYS A 114 -6.78 0.34 -1.58
N GLY A 115 -7.76 0.37 -2.03
CA GLY A 115 -8.37 -0.75 -1.89
C GLY A 115 -9.65 -0.93 -1.53
N ARG A 116 -9.93 -0.58 -1.44
CA ARG A 116 -10.93 -0.82 -1.11
C ARG A 116 -11.76 -1.40 -1.42
N PRO A 117 -12.07 -1.78 -1.33
CA PRO A 117 -12.85 -2.56 -1.42
C PRO A 117 -13.43 -2.71 -1.42
#